data_0183666bff0858c7da26e43fb13feef6
#
_entry.id   0183666bff0858c7da26e43fb13feef6
#
_cell.length_a   1.000
_cell.length_b   1.000
_cell.length_c   1.000
_cell.angle_alpha   90.00
_cell.angle_beta   90.00
_cell.angle_gamma   90.00
#
_symmetry.space_group_name_H-M   'P 1'
#
loop_
_entity.id
_entity.type
_entity.pdbx_description
1 polymer ?
#
loop_
_entity_poly.entity_id
_entity_poly.type
_entity_poly.pdbx_seq_one_letter_code
_entity_poly.pdbx_strand_id
1 'polypeptide(L)'
;MAVPSGALRFNADSRKLEYYNGEAWWQIDSFTPDAATGGARGVFGGGYGNSPVATSNTIDYVTISTTGNATDFGDCYSTGYASNSCSSSTRGVIGGAYPATNVIQYITISSTGNSQDFGDLTQARYYNGGLSNSTRGLFAGGNINPAGTYYNIIDYITIASTGDARDFGDLTRIISRVTGCSSSTRGIFAGGQPNTNVIDFVTISTLGNAADFGDLTIGREGPGGCSNSIRGLFGGGGIPGTNSNVIDFITISTLGNATDFGDLTQIRNNMGACASSTRGVWGGGYAPGFQNVIDYVTIMSIGNAVDFGDLTIKRDSLGALSNGHGGL
;
A
#
# COMPACT_ATOMS: atom_id res chain seq x y z
N MET A 1 45.19 -12.39 -23.83
CA MET A 1 45.06 -11.73 -22.52
C MET A 1 44.02 -12.49 -21.73
N ALA A 2 44.28 -12.82 -20.46
CA ALA A 2 43.28 -13.45 -19.60
C ALA A 2 42.20 -12.43 -19.25
N VAL A 3 40.96 -12.85 -19.17
CA VAL A 3 39.83 -12.01 -18.76
C VAL A 3 39.99 -11.72 -17.27
N PRO A 4 39.97 -10.45 -16.83
CA PRO A 4 40.05 -10.13 -15.40
C PRO A 4 38.77 -10.53 -14.66
N SER A 5 38.92 -10.97 -13.40
CA SER A 5 37.78 -11.19 -12.52
C SER A 5 36.97 -9.89 -12.38
N GLY A 6 35.63 -9.99 -12.44
CA GLY A 6 34.70 -8.83 -12.44
C GLY A 6 34.43 -8.27 -13.84
N ALA A 7 35.02 -8.80 -14.90
CA ALA A 7 34.67 -8.40 -16.26
C ALA A 7 33.22 -8.70 -16.58
N LEU A 8 32.56 -7.79 -17.30
CA LEU A 8 31.20 -7.92 -17.79
C LEU A 8 31.19 -8.10 -19.30
N ARG A 9 30.27 -8.94 -19.80
CA ARG A 9 29.96 -9.06 -21.22
C ARG A 9 28.47 -9.27 -21.45
N PHE A 10 28.00 -8.91 -22.64
CA PHE A 10 26.70 -9.31 -23.13
C PHE A 10 26.85 -10.59 -23.95
N ASN A 11 26.16 -11.66 -23.54
CA ASN A 11 26.12 -12.91 -24.30
C ASN A 11 24.96 -12.82 -25.32
N ALA A 12 25.29 -12.75 -26.61
CA ALA A 12 24.32 -12.57 -27.68
C ALA A 12 23.43 -13.82 -27.88
N ASP A 13 23.94 -15.02 -27.53
CA ASP A 13 23.20 -16.27 -27.69
C ASP A 13 22.12 -16.43 -26.61
N SER A 14 22.48 -16.17 -25.34
CA SER A 14 21.56 -16.20 -24.21
C SER A 14 20.79 -14.88 -24.05
N ARG A 15 21.20 -13.79 -24.73
CA ARG A 15 20.69 -12.41 -24.58
C ARG A 15 20.76 -11.89 -23.15
N LYS A 16 21.76 -12.32 -22.37
CA LYS A 16 21.95 -11.96 -20.98
C LYS A 16 23.27 -11.26 -20.75
N LEU A 17 23.30 -10.43 -19.70
CA LEU A 17 24.54 -9.89 -19.17
C LEU A 17 25.22 -10.98 -18.33
N GLU A 18 26.52 -11.13 -18.47
CA GLU A 18 27.31 -12.11 -17.73
C GLU A 18 28.49 -11.40 -17.04
N TYR A 19 28.88 -11.86 -15.87
CA TYR A 19 30.10 -11.45 -15.20
C TYR A 19 31.08 -12.62 -15.05
N TYR A 20 32.36 -12.34 -15.11
CA TYR A 20 33.41 -13.34 -14.93
C TYR A 20 33.92 -13.32 -13.47
N ASN A 21 33.77 -14.45 -12.76
CA ASN A 21 34.18 -14.56 -11.35
C ASN A 21 35.69 -14.90 -11.18
N GLY A 22 36.42 -15.04 -12.26
CA GLY A 22 37.82 -15.47 -12.28
C GLY A 22 38.00 -16.92 -12.79
N GLU A 23 36.95 -17.71 -12.81
CA GLU A 23 36.94 -19.10 -13.23
C GLU A 23 35.96 -19.37 -14.37
N ALA A 24 34.72 -18.78 -14.26
CA ALA A 24 33.67 -18.98 -15.23
C ALA A 24 32.83 -17.71 -15.41
N TRP A 25 32.09 -17.68 -16.54
CA TRP A 25 31.09 -16.64 -16.79
C TRP A 25 29.75 -17.03 -16.16
N TRP A 26 29.22 -16.14 -15.30
CA TRP A 26 27.96 -16.30 -14.61
C TRP A 26 26.93 -15.36 -15.21
N GLN A 27 25.75 -15.87 -15.53
CA GLN A 27 24.63 -15.04 -15.98
C GLN A 27 24.11 -14.18 -14.83
N ILE A 28 23.90 -12.91 -15.11
CA ILE A 28 23.19 -12.01 -14.24
C ILE A 28 21.72 -12.09 -14.65
N ASP A 29 20.93 -12.81 -13.86
CA ASP A 29 19.47 -12.80 -13.99
C ASP A 29 18.94 -11.56 -13.29
N SER A 30 18.62 -10.53 -14.06
CA SER A 30 17.81 -9.42 -13.53
C SER A 30 16.35 -9.89 -13.44
N PHE A 31 15.94 -10.29 -12.28
CA PHE A 31 14.52 -10.43 -12.00
C PHE A 31 13.93 -9.03 -11.84
N THR A 32 13.20 -8.56 -12.85
CA THR A 32 12.15 -7.58 -12.58
C THR A 32 10.93 -8.40 -12.17
N PRO A 33 10.36 -8.20 -10.99
CA PRO A 33 9.13 -8.88 -10.57
C PRO A 33 8.02 -8.80 -11.63
N ASP A 34 8.01 -7.71 -12.40
CA ASP A 34 7.05 -7.46 -13.48
C ASP A 34 7.20 -8.38 -14.70
N ALA A 35 8.39 -8.95 -14.95
CA ALA A 35 8.63 -9.77 -16.16
C ALA A 35 8.16 -11.23 -16.02
N ALA A 36 8.06 -11.76 -14.80
CA ALA A 36 7.72 -13.16 -14.55
C ALA A 36 6.19 -13.42 -14.47
N THR A 37 5.36 -12.38 -14.31
CA THR A 37 3.91 -12.50 -14.02
C THR A 37 3.00 -11.68 -14.93
N GLY A 38 3.51 -11.09 -16.00
CA GLY A 38 2.72 -10.17 -16.84
C GLY A 38 2.53 -8.77 -16.22
N GLY A 39 3.35 -8.40 -15.22
CA GLY A 39 3.33 -7.13 -14.50
C GLY A 39 2.85 -7.23 -13.05
N ALA A 40 3.20 -6.24 -12.22
CA ALA A 40 2.73 -6.16 -10.85
C ALA A 40 1.20 -6.08 -10.81
N ARG A 41 0.61 -6.90 -9.93
CA ARG A 41 -0.84 -6.92 -9.71
C ARG A 41 -1.19 -6.02 -8.53
N GLY A 42 -2.06 -5.02 -8.78
CA GLY A 42 -2.70 -4.22 -7.75
C GLY A 42 -4.04 -4.84 -7.39
N VAL A 43 -4.31 -5.00 -6.10
CA VAL A 43 -5.53 -5.63 -5.59
C VAL A 43 -6.24 -4.65 -4.66
N PHE A 44 -7.56 -4.56 -4.78
CA PHE A 44 -8.45 -3.69 -4.01
C PHE A 44 -9.52 -4.54 -3.33
N GLY A 45 -9.58 -4.57 -2.00
CA GLY A 45 -10.46 -5.46 -1.25
C GLY A 45 -11.40 -4.76 -0.27
N GLY A 46 -12.63 -5.27 -0.17
CA GLY A 46 -13.65 -4.76 0.74
C GLY A 46 -14.16 -3.36 0.37
N GLY A 47 -14.62 -2.63 1.37
CA GLY A 47 -15.05 -1.24 1.23
C GLY A 47 -16.53 -1.01 1.50
N TYR A 48 -16.95 0.25 1.42
CA TYR A 48 -18.33 0.72 1.62
C TYR A 48 -18.86 1.40 0.36
N GLY A 49 -20.09 1.08 -0.04
CA GLY A 49 -20.69 1.59 -1.26
C GLY A 49 -22.18 1.86 -1.14
N ASN A 50 -22.83 2.14 -2.27
CA ASN A 50 -24.27 2.39 -2.33
C ASN A 50 -25.09 1.11 -2.10
N SER A 51 -26.31 1.27 -1.51
CA SER A 51 -27.31 0.20 -1.47
C SER A 51 -27.55 -0.41 -2.87
N PRO A 52 -27.67 -1.76 -3.01
CA PRO A 52 -27.88 -2.71 -1.93
C PRO A 52 -26.58 -3.20 -1.26
N VAL A 53 -25.40 -2.76 -1.67
CA VAL A 53 -24.11 -3.24 -1.18
C VAL A 53 -23.51 -2.19 -0.24
N ALA A 54 -24.10 -2.00 0.95
CA ALA A 54 -23.59 -1.07 1.94
C ALA A 54 -22.16 -1.46 2.41
N THR A 55 -21.87 -2.76 2.58
CA THR A 55 -20.56 -3.30 2.93
C THR A 55 -20.18 -4.34 1.88
N SER A 56 -19.07 -4.12 1.18
CA SER A 56 -18.63 -4.99 0.10
C SER A 56 -17.62 -6.03 0.60
N ASN A 57 -17.72 -7.25 0.09
CA ASN A 57 -16.70 -8.29 0.19
C ASN A 57 -15.86 -8.42 -1.10
N THR A 58 -16.22 -7.70 -2.15
CA THR A 58 -15.57 -7.79 -3.47
C THR A 58 -14.08 -7.49 -3.39
N ILE A 59 -13.29 -8.33 -4.02
CA ILE A 59 -11.87 -8.07 -4.28
C ILE A 59 -11.70 -7.89 -5.79
N ASP A 60 -11.18 -6.74 -6.19
CA ASP A 60 -10.83 -6.42 -7.58
C ASP A 60 -9.32 -6.44 -7.77
N TYR A 61 -8.86 -6.67 -9.01
CA TYR A 61 -7.46 -6.51 -9.35
C TYR A 61 -7.24 -5.83 -10.70
N VAL A 62 -6.08 -5.20 -10.82
CA VAL A 62 -5.54 -4.63 -12.07
C VAL A 62 -4.12 -5.11 -12.30
N THR A 63 -3.67 -5.09 -13.55
CA THR A 63 -2.25 -5.20 -13.90
C THR A 63 -1.68 -3.79 -13.98
N ILE A 64 -0.82 -3.40 -13.03
CA ILE A 64 -0.38 -1.99 -12.86
C ILE A 64 0.35 -1.44 -14.10
N SER A 65 1.04 -2.28 -14.86
CA SER A 65 1.77 -1.88 -16.06
C SER A 65 0.89 -1.49 -17.25
N THR A 66 -0.37 -1.94 -17.28
CA THR A 66 -1.33 -1.70 -18.36
C THR A 66 -2.60 -1.05 -17.84
N THR A 67 -2.98 0.09 -18.44
CA THR A 67 -4.27 0.77 -18.11
C THR A 67 -5.45 -0.08 -18.53
N GLY A 68 -6.54 0.03 -17.79
CA GLY A 68 -7.80 -0.69 -18.05
C GLY A 68 -8.59 -0.90 -16.77
N ASN A 69 -9.85 -1.32 -16.93
CA ASN A 69 -10.73 -1.57 -15.81
C ASN A 69 -10.27 -2.77 -14.98
N ALA A 70 -10.57 -2.73 -13.70
CA ALA A 70 -10.34 -3.83 -12.79
C ALA A 70 -11.20 -5.04 -13.15
N THR A 71 -10.70 -6.20 -12.81
CA THR A 71 -11.37 -7.49 -12.98
C THR A 71 -11.63 -8.10 -11.60
N ASP A 72 -12.71 -8.83 -11.46
CA ASP A 72 -13.04 -9.59 -10.25
C ASP A 72 -11.91 -10.57 -9.90
N PHE A 73 -11.47 -10.52 -8.64
CA PHE A 73 -10.47 -11.43 -8.08
C PHE A 73 -11.11 -12.53 -7.24
N GLY A 74 -12.19 -12.20 -6.55
CA GLY A 74 -12.89 -13.04 -5.58
C GLY A 74 -13.46 -12.21 -4.42
N ASP A 75 -13.70 -12.84 -3.27
CA ASP A 75 -14.36 -12.22 -2.13
C ASP A 75 -13.52 -12.27 -0.85
N CYS A 76 -13.66 -11.24 -0.03
CA CYS A 76 -13.16 -11.22 1.34
C CYS A 76 -13.88 -12.27 2.20
N TYR A 77 -13.13 -13.00 3.02
CA TYR A 77 -13.63 -13.95 4.01
C TYR A 77 -14.57 -13.27 5.04
N SER A 78 -14.17 -12.08 5.47
CA SER A 78 -15.00 -11.23 6.34
C SER A 78 -15.41 -9.96 5.59
N THR A 79 -16.70 -9.66 5.60
CA THR A 79 -17.21 -8.40 5.05
C THR A 79 -16.85 -7.24 5.95
N GLY A 80 -16.43 -6.12 5.37
CA GLY A 80 -16.10 -4.93 6.15
C GLY A 80 -15.55 -3.81 5.28
N TYR A 81 -15.50 -2.63 5.86
CA TYR A 81 -14.85 -1.47 5.26
C TYR A 81 -13.87 -0.83 6.23
N ALA A 82 -13.10 0.13 5.76
CA ALA A 82 -12.08 0.79 6.57
C ALA A 82 -10.98 -0.17 7.08
N SER A 83 -10.76 -1.25 6.32
CA SER A 83 -9.61 -2.14 6.46
C SER A 83 -8.38 -1.53 5.79
N ASN A 84 -7.21 -1.98 6.18
CA ASN A 84 -5.97 -1.66 5.46
C ASN A 84 -5.18 -2.94 5.17
N SER A 85 -4.12 -2.82 4.39
CA SER A 85 -3.46 -3.99 3.85
C SER A 85 -1.96 -3.85 3.78
N CYS A 86 -1.31 -5.00 3.69
CA CYS A 86 0.11 -5.16 3.45
C CYS A 86 0.35 -6.39 2.57
N SER A 87 1.54 -6.58 2.03
CA SER A 87 1.81 -7.71 1.14
C SER A 87 3.28 -8.07 1.04
N SER A 88 3.52 -9.30 0.64
CA SER A 88 4.77 -9.76 0.05
C SER A 88 4.60 -9.89 -1.48
N SER A 89 5.62 -10.36 -2.17
CA SER A 89 5.53 -10.67 -3.62
C SER A 89 4.50 -11.75 -3.96
N THR A 90 4.04 -12.54 -2.98
CA THR A 90 3.13 -13.67 -3.22
C THR A 90 1.82 -13.57 -2.47
N ARG A 91 1.81 -12.98 -1.25
CA ARG A 91 0.66 -12.97 -0.34
C ARG A 91 0.23 -11.54 -0.06
N GLY A 92 -1.06 -11.26 -0.23
CA GLY A 92 -1.73 -10.05 0.24
C GLY A 92 -2.45 -10.31 1.54
N VAL A 93 -2.38 -9.38 2.49
CA VAL A 93 -2.99 -9.49 3.82
C VAL A 93 -3.81 -8.24 4.09
N ILE A 94 -5.03 -8.42 4.58
CA ILE A 94 -5.98 -7.35 4.91
C ILE A 94 -6.37 -7.50 6.37
N GLY A 95 -6.27 -6.45 7.18
CA GLY A 95 -6.49 -6.53 8.62
C GLY A 95 -7.37 -5.44 9.20
N GLY A 96 -8.22 -5.81 10.16
CA GLY A 96 -9.22 -4.95 10.78
C GLY A 96 -10.33 -4.53 9.81
N ALA A 97 -11.45 -4.11 10.30
CA ALA A 97 -12.55 -3.53 9.50
C ALA A 97 -13.65 -3.00 10.41
N TYR A 98 -14.60 -2.25 9.83
CA TYR A 98 -15.87 -1.89 10.50
C TYR A 98 -16.99 -2.87 10.09
N PRO A 99 -17.80 -3.39 11.00
CA PRO A 99 -17.73 -3.18 12.46
C PRO A 99 -16.38 -3.58 13.03
N ALA A 100 -15.90 -2.92 14.10
CA ALA A 100 -14.56 -3.14 14.64
C ALA A 100 -14.27 -4.63 14.84
N THR A 101 -13.31 -5.16 14.11
CA THR A 101 -12.87 -6.55 14.17
C THR A 101 -11.35 -6.63 14.25
N ASN A 102 -10.85 -7.71 14.84
CA ASN A 102 -9.42 -8.04 14.86
C ASN A 102 -9.01 -8.99 13.73
N VAL A 103 -9.95 -9.51 12.95
CA VAL A 103 -9.69 -10.49 11.89
C VAL A 103 -8.66 -9.97 10.90
N ILE A 104 -7.67 -10.81 10.63
CA ILE A 104 -6.73 -10.67 9.54
C ILE A 104 -7.03 -11.78 8.52
N GLN A 105 -7.09 -11.42 7.25
CA GLN A 105 -7.36 -12.34 6.15
C GLN A 105 -6.29 -12.19 5.06
N TYR A 106 -6.08 -13.25 4.26
CA TYR A 106 -5.05 -13.22 3.23
C TYR A 106 -5.52 -13.82 1.90
N ILE A 107 -4.85 -13.42 0.84
CA ILE A 107 -4.98 -13.95 -0.52
C ILE A 107 -3.61 -14.36 -1.07
N THR A 108 -3.61 -15.24 -2.06
CA THR A 108 -2.45 -15.50 -2.93
C THR A 108 -2.55 -14.59 -4.15
N ILE A 109 -1.68 -13.58 -4.29
CA ILE A 109 -1.84 -12.50 -5.28
C ILE A 109 -1.80 -13.04 -6.73
N SER A 110 -1.05 -14.09 -7.00
CA SER A 110 -0.88 -14.65 -8.35
C SER A 110 -2.09 -15.44 -8.88
N SER A 111 -3.00 -15.88 -7.99
CA SER A 111 -4.18 -16.66 -8.35
C SER A 111 -5.45 -16.03 -7.80
N THR A 112 -6.47 -15.87 -8.65
CA THR A 112 -7.79 -15.39 -8.22
C THR A 112 -8.45 -16.39 -7.27
N GLY A 113 -9.27 -15.88 -6.37
CA GLY A 113 -10.02 -16.67 -5.39
C GLY A 113 -10.29 -15.88 -4.11
N ASN A 114 -11.12 -16.44 -3.26
CA ASN A 114 -11.52 -15.81 -2.02
C ASN A 114 -10.38 -15.76 -1.01
N SER A 115 -10.40 -14.76 -0.15
CA SER A 115 -9.45 -14.69 0.96
C SER A 115 -9.73 -15.77 2.01
N GLN A 116 -8.72 -16.05 2.80
CA GLN A 116 -8.76 -17.04 3.88
C GLN A 116 -8.36 -16.37 5.19
N ASP A 117 -8.74 -16.99 6.30
CA ASP A 117 -8.34 -16.56 7.63
C ASP A 117 -6.82 -16.64 7.80
N PHE A 118 -6.22 -15.55 8.33
CA PHE A 118 -4.79 -15.47 8.62
C PHE A 118 -4.51 -15.57 10.13
N GLY A 119 -5.36 -14.97 10.96
CA GLY A 119 -5.23 -14.78 12.41
C GLY A 119 -5.83 -13.45 12.84
N ASP A 120 -5.42 -12.91 13.98
CA ASP A 120 -6.03 -11.73 14.59
C ASP A 120 -5.02 -10.62 14.90
N LEU A 121 -5.47 -9.34 14.81
CA LEU A 121 -4.78 -8.18 15.39
C LEU A 121 -4.82 -8.28 16.91
N THR A 122 -3.89 -7.60 17.59
CA THR A 122 -3.89 -7.54 19.07
C THR A 122 -5.15 -6.89 19.63
N GLN A 123 -5.79 -6.02 18.86
CA GLN A 123 -7.07 -5.38 19.21
C GLN A 123 -7.96 -5.19 17.99
N ALA A 124 -9.29 -5.36 18.19
CA ALA A 124 -10.30 -5.06 17.19
C ALA A 124 -10.31 -3.56 16.87
N ARG A 125 -10.16 -3.21 15.59
CA ARG A 125 -10.11 -1.83 15.12
C ARG A 125 -10.35 -1.70 13.62
N TYR A 126 -10.68 -0.49 13.19
CA TYR A 126 -10.85 -0.09 11.79
C TYR A 126 -10.16 1.26 11.54
N TYR A 127 -9.99 1.65 10.28
CA TYR A 127 -9.24 2.82 9.85
C TYR A 127 -7.78 2.84 10.36
N ASN A 128 -7.17 1.69 10.45
CA ASN A 128 -5.73 1.55 10.67
C ASN A 128 -4.95 1.86 9.38
N GLY A 129 -3.65 2.10 9.47
CA GLY A 129 -2.72 2.17 8.33
C GLY A 129 -2.00 0.84 8.16
N GLY A 130 -1.70 0.46 6.91
CA GLY A 130 -0.96 -0.77 6.62
C GLY A 130 0.26 -0.52 5.74
N LEU A 131 1.33 -1.26 5.97
CA LEU A 131 2.55 -1.28 5.16
C LEU A 131 3.34 -2.56 5.37
N SER A 132 4.31 -2.85 4.53
CA SER A 132 5.16 -4.04 4.71
C SER A 132 6.49 -3.94 3.99
N ASN A 133 7.42 -4.80 4.40
CA ASN A 133 8.48 -5.27 3.51
C ASN A 133 8.17 -6.72 3.05
N SER A 134 9.13 -7.38 2.41
CA SER A 134 8.94 -8.74 1.88
C SER A 134 8.59 -9.80 2.93
N THR A 135 8.83 -9.54 4.23
CA THR A 135 8.67 -10.52 5.31
C THR A 135 7.70 -10.11 6.40
N ARG A 136 7.64 -8.82 6.73
CA ARG A 136 6.87 -8.29 7.86
C ARG A 136 5.82 -7.30 7.38
N GLY A 137 4.57 -7.51 7.79
CA GLY A 137 3.47 -6.58 7.66
C GLY A 137 3.23 -5.83 8.96
N LEU A 138 2.91 -4.53 8.87
CA LEU A 138 2.58 -3.67 10.00
C LEU A 138 1.18 -3.08 9.83
N PHE A 139 0.44 -2.99 10.94
CA PHE A 139 -0.87 -2.33 11.03
C PHE A 139 -0.84 -1.34 12.17
N ALA A 140 -1.08 -0.05 11.89
CA ALA A 140 -0.88 1.03 12.86
C ALA A 140 -2.11 1.91 13.06
N GLY A 141 -2.29 2.40 14.30
CA GLY A 141 -3.38 3.29 14.66
C GLY A 141 -4.76 2.65 14.51
N GLY A 142 -5.76 3.46 14.17
CA GLY A 142 -7.15 3.02 14.02
C GLY A 142 -8.02 3.42 15.19
N ASN A 143 -9.29 3.06 15.11
CA ASN A 143 -10.26 3.33 16.17
C ASN A 143 -11.21 2.16 16.40
N ILE A 144 -11.89 2.19 17.55
CA ILE A 144 -12.97 1.28 17.92
C ILE A 144 -14.27 2.08 18.11
N ASN A 145 -15.41 1.43 17.91
CA ASN A 145 -16.71 2.01 18.29
C ASN A 145 -16.95 1.88 19.83
N PRO A 146 -17.41 2.89 20.56
CA PRO A 146 -17.99 4.16 20.06
C PRO A 146 -16.94 5.16 19.58
N ALA A 147 -17.34 5.99 18.61
CA ALA A 147 -16.52 6.99 17.98
C ALA A 147 -15.71 7.86 18.99
N GLY A 148 -14.42 8.02 18.74
CA GLY A 148 -13.54 8.89 19.52
C GLY A 148 -12.43 8.18 20.31
N THR A 149 -12.42 6.83 20.35
CA THR A 149 -11.28 6.09 20.91
C THR A 149 -10.34 5.71 19.79
N TYR A 150 -9.27 6.46 19.66
CA TYR A 150 -8.18 6.21 18.71
C TYR A 150 -7.03 5.48 19.39
N TYR A 151 -6.22 4.79 18.60
CA TYR A 151 -5.04 4.06 19.07
C TYR A 151 -3.75 4.59 18.42
N ASN A 152 -2.64 4.38 19.10
CA ASN A 152 -1.29 4.56 18.55
C ASN A 152 -0.58 3.23 18.29
N ILE A 153 -1.19 2.11 18.64
CA ILE A 153 -0.61 0.77 18.57
C ILE A 153 -0.16 0.45 17.14
N ILE A 154 1.02 -0.13 17.03
CA ILE A 154 1.50 -0.76 15.80
C ILE A 154 1.60 -2.25 16.06
N ASP A 155 0.84 -3.04 15.32
CA ASP A 155 0.95 -4.50 15.28
C ASP A 155 1.82 -4.95 14.13
N TYR A 156 2.49 -6.12 14.29
CA TYR A 156 3.19 -6.76 13.18
C TYR A 156 2.83 -8.23 13.01
N ILE A 157 2.93 -8.70 11.78
CA ILE A 157 2.81 -10.10 11.39
C ILE A 157 4.03 -10.55 10.57
N THR A 158 4.27 -11.86 10.55
CA THR A 158 5.17 -12.48 9.57
C THR A 158 4.32 -12.93 8.37
N ILE A 159 4.43 -12.28 7.22
CA ILE A 159 3.51 -12.48 6.08
C ILE A 159 3.50 -13.93 5.57
N ALA A 160 4.63 -14.62 5.62
CA ALA A 160 4.76 -15.96 5.08
C ALA A 160 4.02 -17.06 5.89
N SER A 161 3.73 -16.81 7.16
CA SER A 161 3.06 -17.78 8.06
C SER A 161 1.81 -17.17 8.68
N THR A 162 0.69 -17.90 8.65
CA THR A 162 -0.53 -17.52 9.36
C THR A 162 -0.32 -17.54 10.88
N GLY A 163 -1.06 -16.70 11.59
CA GLY A 163 -1.03 -16.56 13.04
C GLY A 163 -1.32 -15.12 13.46
N ASP A 164 -1.52 -14.95 14.76
CA ASP A 164 -1.90 -13.66 15.34
C ASP A 164 -0.77 -12.64 15.27
N ALA A 165 -1.17 -11.38 15.13
CA ALA A 165 -0.27 -10.24 15.19
C ALA A 165 0.30 -10.06 16.60
N ARG A 166 1.46 -9.43 16.66
CA ARG A 166 2.17 -9.09 17.91
C ARG A 166 2.42 -7.60 17.96
N ASP A 167 2.57 -7.10 19.18
CA ASP A 167 2.96 -5.72 19.42
C ASP A 167 4.32 -5.41 18.79
N PHE A 168 4.37 -4.33 18.02
CA PHE A 168 5.59 -3.78 17.42
C PHE A 168 6.11 -2.57 18.19
N GLY A 169 5.21 -1.74 18.72
CA GLY A 169 5.43 -0.46 19.36
C GLY A 169 4.30 0.52 19.04
N ASP A 170 4.55 1.81 19.18
CA ASP A 170 3.54 2.87 19.06
C ASP A 170 3.89 3.93 18.02
N LEU A 171 2.88 4.53 17.37
CA LEU A 171 2.98 5.78 16.65
C LEU A 171 3.26 6.92 17.65
N THR A 172 3.77 8.07 17.15
CA THR A 172 4.03 9.26 17.99
C THR A 172 2.76 9.84 18.59
N ARG A 173 1.58 9.48 18.08
CA ARG A 173 0.26 9.99 18.53
C ARG A 173 -0.85 8.95 18.34
N ILE A 174 -1.93 9.13 19.11
CA ILE A 174 -3.19 8.39 18.89
C ILE A 174 -3.88 8.94 17.64
N ILE A 175 -4.23 8.05 16.68
CA ILE A 175 -4.68 8.47 15.34
C ILE A 175 -5.48 7.37 14.66
N SER A 176 -6.45 7.74 13.82
CA SER A 176 -7.11 6.83 12.86
C SER A 176 -7.02 7.39 11.44
N ARG A 177 -7.45 6.63 10.42
CA ARG A 177 -7.41 7.02 9.01
C ARG A 177 -6.00 7.42 8.54
N VAL A 178 -4.99 6.88 9.19
CA VAL A 178 -3.60 7.01 8.78
C VAL A 178 -3.33 6.10 7.60
N THR A 179 -2.49 6.54 6.67
CA THR A 179 -2.04 5.70 5.55
C THR A 179 -0.60 5.27 5.71
N GLY A 180 -0.22 4.17 5.06
CA GLY A 180 1.14 3.65 5.09
C GLY A 180 1.78 3.48 3.71
N CYS A 181 3.10 3.61 3.65
CA CYS A 181 3.94 3.19 2.52
C CYS A 181 5.33 2.79 3.03
N SER A 182 6.16 2.15 2.21
CA SER A 182 7.43 1.61 2.72
C SER A 182 8.51 1.45 1.64
N SER A 183 9.75 1.42 2.11
CA SER A 183 10.86 0.73 1.44
C SER A 183 11.11 -0.62 2.12
N SER A 184 12.08 -1.39 1.65
CA SER A 184 12.46 -2.67 2.28
C SER A 184 12.89 -2.55 3.75
N THR A 185 13.30 -1.36 4.20
CA THR A 185 13.82 -1.12 5.55
C THR A 185 12.96 -0.19 6.39
N ARG A 186 12.32 0.81 5.78
CA ARG A 186 11.60 1.88 6.48
C ARG A 186 10.13 1.86 6.16
N GLY A 187 9.29 1.84 7.19
CA GLY A 187 7.85 2.06 7.12
C GLY A 187 7.51 3.50 7.44
N ILE A 188 6.58 4.09 6.71
CA ILE A 188 6.13 5.48 6.82
C ILE A 188 4.62 5.48 7.05
N PHE A 189 4.16 6.24 8.04
CA PHE A 189 2.75 6.48 8.33
C PHE A 189 2.45 7.98 8.26
N ALA A 190 1.43 8.39 7.51
CA ALA A 190 1.17 9.81 7.26
C ALA A 190 -0.31 10.20 7.36
N GLY A 191 -0.56 11.44 7.76
CA GLY A 191 -1.90 12.01 7.88
C GLY A 191 -2.73 11.35 8.97
N GLY A 192 -4.04 11.50 8.90
CA GLY A 192 -5.02 10.82 9.78
C GLY A 192 -5.99 11.76 10.48
N GLN A 193 -6.89 11.16 11.24
CA GLN A 193 -7.94 11.84 12.02
C GLN A 193 -7.61 11.80 13.53
N PRO A 194 -7.58 12.96 14.23
CA PRO A 194 -7.87 14.33 13.72
C PRO A 194 -6.94 14.76 12.60
N ASN A 195 -7.40 15.65 11.71
CA ASN A 195 -6.61 16.14 10.58
C ASN A 195 -5.20 16.56 11.02
N THR A 196 -4.20 15.92 10.44
CA THR A 196 -2.79 16.18 10.75
C THR A 196 -1.92 16.07 9.49
N ASN A 197 -0.82 16.82 9.48
CA ASN A 197 0.19 16.73 8.45
C ASN A 197 1.38 15.83 8.84
N VAL A 198 1.46 15.39 10.08
CA VAL A 198 2.62 14.65 10.61
C VAL A 198 2.84 13.33 9.85
N ILE A 199 4.11 13.06 9.58
CA ILE A 199 4.60 11.81 9.02
C ILE A 199 5.47 11.13 10.07
N ASP A 200 5.13 9.90 10.45
CA ASP A 200 5.90 9.05 11.34
C ASP A 200 6.68 8.00 10.54
N PHE A 201 7.81 7.53 11.07
CA PHE A 201 8.52 6.39 10.49
C PHE A 201 8.96 5.36 11.53
N VAL A 202 9.13 4.12 11.05
CA VAL A 202 9.70 3.00 11.80
C VAL A 202 10.76 2.28 10.98
N THR A 203 11.69 1.60 11.63
CA THR A 203 12.56 0.60 11.00
C THR A 203 11.86 -0.76 11.06
N ILE A 204 11.39 -1.30 9.91
CA ILE A 204 10.51 -2.47 9.87
C ILE A 204 11.12 -3.73 10.52
N SER A 205 12.44 -3.90 10.44
CA SER A 205 13.14 -5.08 10.98
C SER A 205 13.31 -5.09 12.49
N THR A 206 13.24 -3.94 13.17
CA THR A 206 13.43 -3.77 14.61
C THR A 206 12.16 -3.30 15.29
N LEU A 207 11.79 -3.94 16.41
CA LEU A 207 10.66 -3.48 17.23
C LEU A 207 10.99 -2.15 17.89
N GLY A 208 9.97 -1.32 18.10
CA GLY A 208 10.09 -0.04 18.80
C GLY A 208 9.11 0.99 18.26
N ASN A 209 9.00 2.08 19.00
CA ASN A 209 8.09 3.16 18.67
C ASN A 209 8.52 3.91 17.40
N ALA A 210 7.54 4.49 16.71
CA ALA A 210 7.77 5.39 15.61
C ALA A 210 8.46 6.68 16.07
N ALA A 211 9.17 7.31 15.14
CA ALA A 211 9.76 8.64 15.33
C ALA A 211 9.23 9.58 14.24
N ASP A 212 9.32 10.86 14.51
CA ASP A 212 8.96 11.90 13.55
C ASP A 212 9.83 11.86 12.31
N PHE A 213 9.19 11.88 11.13
CA PHE A 213 9.84 11.94 9.82
C PHE A 213 9.85 13.35 9.24
N GLY A 214 8.75 14.10 9.44
CA GLY A 214 8.44 15.41 8.87
C GLY A 214 6.95 15.57 8.64
N ASP A 215 6.56 16.45 7.72
CA ASP A 215 5.17 16.85 7.52
C ASP A 215 4.73 16.72 6.05
N LEU A 216 3.45 16.39 5.82
CA LEU A 216 2.75 16.59 4.55
C LEU A 216 2.61 18.10 4.26
N THR A 217 2.43 18.48 3.01
CA THR A 217 2.18 19.88 2.62
C THR A 217 0.89 20.44 3.23
N ILE A 218 -0.10 19.58 3.50
CA ILE A 218 -1.37 19.93 4.14
C ILE A 218 -1.85 18.81 5.05
N GLY A 219 -2.40 19.15 6.23
CA GLY A 219 -3.03 18.19 7.14
C GLY A 219 -4.31 17.59 6.53
N ARG A 220 -4.42 16.25 6.51
CA ARG A 220 -5.56 15.55 5.91
C ARG A 220 -5.77 14.16 6.49
N GLU A 221 -7.03 13.70 6.48
CA GLU A 221 -7.42 12.38 6.92
C GLU A 221 -7.70 11.44 5.73
N GLY A 222 -7.36 10.15 5.86
CA GLY A 222 -7.63 9.14 4.85
C GLY A 222 -7.03 9.41 3.47
N PRO A 223 -5.79 9.91 3.35
CA PRO A 223 -5.10 9.91 2.06
C PRO A 223 -4.78 8.48 1.64
N GLY A 224 -4.59 8.23 0.35
CA GLY A 224 -4.06 6.97 -0.17
C GLY A 224 -2.53 7.01 -0.24
N GLY A 225 -1.84 6.06 0.43
CA GLY A 225 -0.38 5.97 0.44
C GLY A 225 0.16 4.81 -0.39
N CYS A 226 1.16 5.05 -1.22
CA CYS A 226 1.86 4.02 -1.98
C CYS A 226 3.33 4.41 -2.21
N SER A 227 4.16 3.48 -2.65
CA SER A 227 5.59 3.77 -2.83
C SER A 227 6.28 2.82 -3.81
N ASN A 228 7.39 3.30 -4.37
CA ASN A 228 8.49 2.42 -4.79
C ASN A 228 9.58 2.42 -3.69
N SER A 229 10.71 1.77 -3.95
CA SER A 229 11.81 1.67 -2.96
C SER A 229 12.46 3.02 -2.59
N ILE A 230 12.18 4.10 -3.33
CA ILE A 230 12.81 5.41 -3.18
C ILE A 230 11.81 6.47 -2.70
N ARG A 231 10.64 6.57 -3.35
CA ARG A 231 9.63 7.59 -3.10
C ARG A 231 8.37 7.02 -2.47
N GLY A 232 7.89 7.66 -1.42
CA GLY A 232 6.54 7.52 -0.88
C GLY A 232 5.64 8.62 -1.44
N LEU A 233 4.43 8.26 -1.86
CA LEU A 233 3.40 9.16 -2.37
C LEU A 233 2.16 9.10 -1.51
N PHE A 234 1.52 10.25 -1.29
CA PHE A 234 0.29 10.39 -0.50
C PHE A 234 -0.72 11.21 -1.30
N GLY A 235 -1.77 10.58 -1.80
CA GLY A 235 -2.75 11.23 -2.68
C GLY A 235 -4.11 11.47 -2.01
N GLY A 236 -4.73 12.62 -2.30
CA GLY A 236 -6.06 12.97 -1.84
C GLY A 236 -6.19 13.12 -0.33
N GLY A 237 -7.35 12.82 0.21
CA GLY A 237 -7.67 12.88 1.64
C GLY A 237 -8.68 13.97 2.00
N GLY A 238 -9.32 13.84 3.16
CA GLY A 238 -10.27 14.82 3.70
C GLY A 238 -9.54 15.99 4.38
N ILE A 239 -9.95 17.20 4.08
CA ILE A 239 -9.55 18.43 4.75
C ILE A 239 -10.78 19.13 5.30
N PRO A 240 -10.66 20.10 6.25
CA PRO A 240 -11.84 20.75 6.81
C PRO A 240 -12.76 21.34 5.74
N GLY A 241 -13.99 20.80 5.67
CA GLY A 241 -15.04 21.28 4.76
C GLY A 241 -15.04 20.70 3.34
N THR A 242 -14.01 19.95 2.92
CA THR A 242 -13.94 19.38 1.57
C THR A 242 -12.96 18.19 1.51
N ASN A 243 -12.72 17.67 0.31
CA ASN A 243 -11.63 16.73 0.01
C ASN A 243 -10.52 17.41 -0.80
N SER A 244 -9.34 16.83 -0.77
CA SER A 244 -8.17 17.24 -1.53
C SER A 244 -7.95 16.33 -2.74
N ASN A 245 -7.29 16.83 -3.78
CA ASN A 245 -6.70 16.04 -4.88
C ASN A 245 -5.16 16.04 -4.83
N VAL A 246 -4.55 16.81 -3.95
CA VAL A 246 -3.09 16.95 -3.86
C VAL A 246 -2.41 15.60 -3.66
N ILE A 247 -1.36 15.36 -4.41
CA ILE A 247 -0.42 14.25 -4.19
C ILE A 247 0.88 14.85 -3.65
N ASP A 248 1.26 14.45 -2.45
CA ASP A 248 2.57 14.74 -1.86
C ASP A 248 3.54 13.60 -2.10
N PHE A 249 4.85 13.90 -2.12
CA PHE A 249 5.88 12.87 -2.11
C PHE A 249 6.98 13.16 -1.10
N ILE A 250 7.61 12.07 -0.64
CA ILE A 250 8.82 12.06 0.17
C ILE A 250 9.89 11.19 -0.45
N THR A 251 11.15 11.43 -0.11
CA THR A 251 12.25 10.47 -0.32
C THR A 251 12.37 9.63 0.96
N ILE A 252 12.01 8.34 0.90
CA ILE A 252 11.86 7.48 2.09
C ILE A 252 13.15 7.37 2.93
N SER A 253 14.31 7.40 2.30
CA SER A 253 15.60 7.28 2.98
C SER A 253 16.04 8.52 3.77
N THR A 254 15.44 9.70 3.51
CA THR A 254 15.88 10.99 4.05
C THR A 254 14.74 11.64 4.81
N LEU A 255 14.97 12.02 6.09
CA LEU A 255 13.98 12.76 6.88
C LEU A 255 13.72 14.14 6.28
N GLY A 256 12.50 14.63 6.42
CA GLY A 256 12.10 15.96 5.98
C GLY A 256 10.66 16.00 5.49
N ASN A 257 10.18 17.20 5.26
CA ASN A 257 8.81 17.45 4.85
C ASN A 257 8.57 16.95 3.41
N ALA A 258 7.33 16.57 3.15
CA ALA A 258 6.86 16.23 1.81
C ALA A 258 6.87 17.45 0.90
N THR A 259 6.96 17.17 -0.39
CA THR A 259 6.89 18.16 -1.46
C THR A 259 5.70 17.83 -2.36
N ASP A 260 5.09 18.84 -2.93
CA ASP A 260 4.03 18.68 -3.92
C ASP A 260 4.53 17.87 -5.14
N PHE A 261 3.74 16.86 -5.51
CA PHE A 261 3.99 16.00 -6.67
C PHE A 261 3.09 16.37 -7.85
N GLY A 262 1.86 16.81 -7.57
CA GLY A 262 0.80 17.08 -8.51
C GLY A 262 -0.56 16.67 -7.95
N ASP A 263 -1.55 16.43 -8.80
CA ASP A 263 -2.94 16.23 -8.40
C ASP A 263 -3.51 14.91 -8.93
N LEU A 264 -4.42 14.30 -8.16
CA LEU A 264 -5.36 13.29 -8.65
C LEU A 264 -6.33 13.90 -9.67
N THR A 265 -6.97 13.10 -10.50
CA THR A 265 -7.95 13.58 -11.50
C THR A 265 -9.18 14.21 -10.85
N GLN A 266 -9.47 13.90 -9.57
CA GLN A 266 -10.57 14.51 -8.80
C GLN A 266 -10.29 14.52 -7.29
N ILE A 267 -10.95 15.46 -6.59
CA ILE A 267 -10.91 15.52 -5.11
C ILE A 267 -11.60 14.30 -4.53
N ARG A 268 -10.94 13.57 -3.60
CA ARG A 268 -11.54 12.39 -2.92
C ARG A 268 -10.71 11.94 -1.72
N ASN A 269 -11.34 11.21 -0.80
CA ASN A 269 -10.70 10.61 0.37
C ASN A 269 -11.02 9.11 0.48
N ASN A 270 -10.38 8.44 1.44
CA ASN A 270 -10.58 7.01 1.75
C ASN A 270 -10.43 6.08 0.54
N MET A 271 -9.47 6.37 -0.32
CA MET A 271 -9.11 5.53 -1.46
C MET A 271 -8.19 4.39 -1.03
N GLY A 272 -8.26 3.27 -1.73
CA GLY A 272 -7.18 2.29 -1.72
C GLY A 272 -6.02 2.75 -2.60
N ALA A 273 -4.78 2.51 -2.18
CA ALA A 273 -3.60 2.84 -2.98
C ALA A 273 -2.59 1.68 -3.00
N CYS A 274 -2.03 1.42 -4.16
CA CYS A 274 -1.00 0.41 -4.37
C CYS A 274 0.01 0.86 -5.42
N ALA A 275 1.12 0.15 -5.59
CA ALA A 275 2.16 0.57 -6.52
C ALA A 275 2.89 -0.60 -7.16
N SER A 276 3.56 -0.31 -8.25
CA SER A 276 4.71 -1.08 -8.76
C SER A 276 6.00 -0.27 -8.53
N SER A 277 7.13 -0.79 -8.98
CA SER A 277 8.39 -0.03 -8.98
C SER A 277 8.33 1.28 -9.77
N THR A 278 7.36 1.43 -10.68
CA THR A 278 7.25 2.58 -11.59
C THR A 278 5.98 3.40 -11.45
N ARG A 279 4.85 2.78 -11.09
CA ARG A 279 3.53 3.43 -11.03
C ARG A 279 2.94 3.39 -9.63
N GLY A 280 2.39 4.53 -9.17
CA GLY A 280 1.47 4.63 -8.05
C GLY A 280 0.03 4.69 -8.57
N VAL A 281 -0.88 3.96 -7.94
CA VAL A 281 -2.27 3.77 -8.38
C VAL A 281 -3.22 4.01 -7.20
N TRP A 282 -4.30 4.78 -7.42
CA TRP A 282 -5.35 5.05 -6.42
C TRP A 282 -6.70 4.65 -6.99
N GLY A 283 -7.42 3.80 -6.27
CA GLY A 283 -8.75 3.30 -6.70
C GLY A 283 -9.87 3.62 -5.72
N GLY A 284 -11.06 3.92 -6.24
CA GLY A 284 -12.26 4.19 -5.46
C GLY A 284 -12.21 5.49 -4.68
N GLY A 285 -12.82 5.50 -3.50
CA GLY A 285 -12.86 6.66 -2.60
C GLY A 285 -14.20 7.39 -2.60
N TYR A 286 -14.28 8.42 -1.76
CA TYR A 286 -15.46 9.29 -1.61
C TYR A 286 -15.15 10.71 -2.08
N ALA A 287 -15.92 11.14 -3.08
CA ALA A 287 -16.08 12.53 -3.51
C ALA A 287 -17.52 12.94 -3.16
N PRO A 288 -18.20 13.84 -3.85
CA PRO A 288 -19.66 13.85 -3.75
C PRO A 288 -20.27 12.52 -4.25
N GLY A 289 -20.25 11.48 -3.37
CA GLY A 289 -20.64 10.09 -3.66
C GLY A 289 -19.44 9.14 -3.83
N PHE A 290 -19.75 7.84 -3.78
CA PHE A 290 -18.76 6.77 -3.96
C PHE A 290 -18.24 6.74 -5.40
N GLN A 291 -16.94 6.48 -5.54
CA GLN A 291 -16.26 6.47 -6.83
C GLN A 291 -15.76 5.07 -7.19
N ASN A 292 -15.64 4.78 -8.50
CA ASN A 292 -14.93 3.61 -9.02
C ASN A 292 -13.66 3.97 -9.78
N VAL A 293 -13.40 5.26 -10.00
CA VAL A 293 -12.23 5.75 -10.75
C VAL A 293 -10.93 5.22 -10.16
N ILE A 294 -10.04 4.78 -11.05
CA ILE A 294 -8.65 4.44 -10.74
C ILE A 294 -7.75 5.46 -11.44
N ASP A 295 -6.92 6.16 -10.68
CA ASP A 295 -5.90 7.08 -11.19
C ASP A 295 -4.50 6.47 -11.06
N TYR A 296 -3.55 6.92 -11.89
CA TYR A 296 -2.14 6.57 -11.72
C TYR A 296 -1.19 7.71 -12.02
N VAL A 297 0.01 7.61 -11.46
CA VAL A 297 1.17 8.44 -11.79
C VAL A 297 2.39 7.57 -12.07
N THR A 298 3.38 8.16 -12.77
CA THR A 298 4.74 7.60 -12.82
C THR A 298 5.54 8.12 -11.62
N ILE A 299 5.86 7.27 -10.65
CA ILE A 299 6.40 7.67 -9.32
C ILE A 299 7.64 8.58 -9.42
N MET A 300 8.52 8.36 -10.39
CA MET A 300 9.76 9.12 -10.51
C MET A 300 9.62 10.42 -11.33
N SER A 301 8.45 10.70 -11.90
CA SER A 301 8.16 11.91 -12.70
C SER A 301 7.07 12.73 -12.04
N ILE A 302 7.40 13.92 -11.55
CA ILE A 302 6.44 14.88 -10.98
C ILE A 302 5.40 15.26 -12.05
N GLY A 303 4.14 15.31 -11.65
CA GLY A 303 3.01 15.66 -12.52
C GLY A 303 1.70 15.07 -12.05
N ASN A 304 0.61 15.55 -12.66
CA ASN A 304 -0.73 15.12 -12.31
C ASN A 304 -1.00 13.66 -12.69
N ALA A 305 -1.88 13.03 -11.94
CA ALA A 305 -2.38 11.71 -12.26
C ALA A 305 -3.22 11.73 -13.54
N VAL A 306 -3.25 10.59 -14.20
CA VAL A 306 -4.11 10.34 -15.36
C VAL A 306 -5.00 9.15 -15.07
N ASP A 307 -6.12 9.08 -15.80
CA ASP A 307 -7.06 7.99 -15.71
C ASP A 307 -6.39 6.64 -16.04
N PHE A 308 -6.63 5.65 -15.19
CA PHE A 308 -6.18 4.28 -15.38
C PHE A 308 -7.30 3.38 -15.88
N GLY A 309 -8.53 3.61 -15.39
CA GLY A 309 -9.73 2.81 -15.60
C GLY A 309 -10.62 2.83 -14.35
N ASP A 310 -11.47 1.83 -14.18
CA ASP A 310 -12.48 1.76 -13.13
C ASP A 310 -12.43 0.46 -12.32
N LEU A 311 -12.77 0.51 -11.03
CA LEU A 311 -13.13 -0.64 -10.20
C LEU A 311 -14.46 -1.23 -10.71
N THR A 312 -14.72 -2.48 -10.40
CA THR A 312 -15.98 -3.17 -10.79
C THR A 312 -17.20 -2.53 -10.12
N ILE A 313 -17.05 -1.97 -8.92
CA ILE A 313 -18.12 -1.28 -8.18
C ILE A 313 -17.61 0.02 -7.52
N LYS A 314 -18.52 1.00 -7.38
CA LYS A 314 -18.26 2.26 -6.67
C LYS A 314 -18.21 2.04 -5.16
N ARG A 315 -17.07 2.38 -4.53
CA ARG A 315 -16.86 2.19 -3.09
C ARG A 315 -15.72 3.04 -2.55
N ASP A 316 -15.75 3.30 -1.24
CA ASP A 316 -14.65 3.90 -0.49
C ASP A 316 -14.15 2.99 0.63
N SER A 317 -13.18 3.45 1.41
CA SER A 317 -12.68 2.79 2.62
C SER A 317 -12.25 1.34 2.37
N LEU A 318 -11.60 1.10 1.23
CA LEU A 318 -11.13 -0.21 0.79
C LEU A 318 -9.63 -0.37 1.08
N GLY A 319 -9.20 -1.59 1.40
CA GLY A 319 -7.80 -1.94 1.46
C GLY A 319 -7.21 -2.10 0.07
N ALA A 320 -5.93 -1.73 -0.13
CA ALA A 320 -5.25 -1.99 -1.39
C ALA A 320 -3.79 -2.43 -1.17
N LEU A 321 -3.33 -3.34 -2.00
CA LEU A 321 -2.02 -3.96 -1.92
C LEU A 321 -1.49 -4.35 -3.30
N SER A 322 -0.20 -4.65 -3.41
CA SER A 322 0.39 -5.15 -4.64
C SER A 322 1.61 -6.03 -4.38
N ASN A 323 1.96 -6.86 -5.37
CA ASN A 323 3.18 -7.66 -5.34
C ASN A 323 4.40 -6.95 -5.95
N GLY A 324 4.36 -5.62 -6.07
CA GLY A 324 5.44 -4.81 -6.65
C GLY A 324 5.71 -3.48 -5.95
N HIS A 325 5.24 -3.30 -4.70
CA HIS A 325 5.41 -2.05 -3.95
C HIS A 325 6.84 -1.87 -3.41
N GLY A 326 7.15 -0.67 -2.90
CA GLY A 326 8.50 -0.26 -2.49
C GLY A 326 9.14 -1.06 -1.36
N GLY A 327 8.37 -1.82 -0.59
CA GLY A 327 8.86 -2.69 0.47
C GLY A 327 9.43 -4.03 0.01
N LEU A 328 9.30 -4.37 -1.27
CA LEU A 328 9.68 -5.68 -1.84
C LEU A 328 11.03 -5.69 -2.51
#